data_8c75df1d2e594c5f352050f617acd7f2
#
_entry.id   8c75df1d2e594c5f352050f617acd7f2
#
_cell.length_a   1.000
_cell.length_b   1.000
_cell.length_c   1.000
_cell.angle_alpha   90.00
_cell.angle_beta   90.00
_cell.angle_gamma   90.00
#
_symmetry.space_group_name_H-M   'P 1'
#
loop_
_entity.id
_entity.type
_entity.pdbx_description
1 polymer ?
#
loop_
_entity_poly.entity_id
_entity_poly.type
_entity_poly.pdbx_seq_one_letter_code
_entity_poly.pdbx_strand_id
1 'polypeptide(L)'
;MIKRILYLYILIMCPGLAFAQINTDRVMAIGRNALYFEDYVLSIQYFNQVVNAKPYLADPYFYRGLAKINLDDFQGAESDCSEAIERNPFVVSAYQVRGLARIRQDNYAGAIEDYMKALEFDPENIGAWHNMALCKIKQGDYSGAKNDLDRLITISPRYTKAYLMRGEVDLKQKDTIAAEKDFGHAIEIDRYDPDTWASRAILRLQQQKYKDAEADFDHAIHLSTRNAGVYINRALARYHQKNLRGAMSDYDIALEIRSEEHTSELQSLLYISY
;
A
#
# COMPACT_ATOMS: atom_id res chain seq x y z
N MET A 1 70.30 14.86 12.86
CA MET A 1 69.52 16.07 12.58
C MET A 1 68.71 15.96 11.28
N ILE A 2 69.27 15.42 10.20
CA ILE A 2 68.60 15.32 8.87
C ILE A 2 67.30 14.48 8.87
N LYS A 3 67.26 13.36 9.62
CA LYS A 3 66.02 12.52 9.70
C LYS A 3 64.83 13.20 10.39
N ARG A 4 65.03 14.12 11.31
CA ARG A 4 63.94 14.87 11.97
C ARG A 4 63.38 15.97 11.08
N ILE A 5 64.18 16.55 10.20
CA ILE A 5 63.76 17.57 9.23
C ILE A 5 62.94 16.92 8.11
N LEU A 6 63.29 15.68 7.69
CA LEU A 6 62.52 14.96 6.68
C LEU A 6 61.11 14.58 7.17
N TYR A 7 60.96 14.22 8.44
CA TYR A 7 59.63 13.95 9.04
C TYR A 7 58.77 15.20 9.14
N LEU A 8 59.40 16.35 9.41
CA LEU A 8 58.68 17.63 9.46
C LEU A 8 58.23 18.09 8.06
N TYR A 9 59.03 17.81 7.02
CA TYR A 9 58.68 18.13 5.63
C TYR A 9 57.55 17.24 5.08
N ILE A 10 57.49 15.95 5.47
CA ILE A 10 56.39 15.04 5.10
C ILE A 10 55.07 15.46 5.78
N LEU A 11 55.11 16.02 6.98
CA LEU A 11 53.95 16.54 7.67
C LEU A 11 53.42 17.88 7.10
N ILE A 12 54.31 18.67 6.45
CA ILE A 12 53.96 19.96 5.86
C ILE A 12 53.51 19.82 4.39
N MET A 13 53.99 18.75 3.72
CA MET A 13 53.63 18.45 2.33
C MET A 13 52.49 17.44 2.16
N CYS A 14 51.81 17.02 3.24
CA CYS A 14 50.43 16.59 3.11
C CYS A 14 49.59 17.87 2.90
N PRO A 15 49.29 18.27 1.66
CA PRO A 15 48.16 19.16 1.47
C PRO A 15 47.04 18.40 2.13
N GLY A 16 46.51 18.95 3.23
CA GLY A 16 45.40 18.36 3.88
C GLY A 16 44.43 17.96 2.77
N LEU A 17 44.19 16.68 2.62
CA LEU A 17 42.98 16.20 2.01
C LEU A 17 41.89 16.82 2.88
N ALA A 18 41.60 18.09 2.60
CA ALA A 18 40.37 18.70 2.94
C ALA A 18 39.34 17.87 2.16
N PHE A 19 39.02 16.70 2.71
CA PHE A 19 37.79 16.04 2.33
C PHE A 19 36.75 17.16 2.48
N ALA A 20 36.31 17.72 1.35
CA ALA A 20 35.25 18.69 1.34
C ALA A 20 34.14 18.03 2.13
N GLN A 21 33.96 18.50 3.37
CA GLN A 21 33.01 17.91 4.29
C GLN A 21 31.66 18.00 3.60
N ILE A 22 31.15 16.85 3.14
CA ILE A 22 29.89 16.80 2.42
C ILE A 22 28.84 17.50 3.29
N ASN A 23 28.23 18.54 2.77
CA ASN A 23 27.10 19.18 3.44
C ASN A 23 25.92 18.20 3.41
N THR A 24 25.87 17.34 4.42
CA THR A 24 24.86 16.27 4.52
C THR A 24 23.44 16.82 4.54
N ASP A 25 23.20 18.01 5.07
CA ASP A 25 21.87 18.60 5.12
C ASP A 25 21.38 19.00 3.72
N ARG A 26 22.30 19.55 2.90
CA ARG A 26 22.03 19.85 1.49
C ARG A 26 21.79 18.58 0.69
N VAL A 27 22.61 17.55 0.90
CA VAL A 27 22.48 16.25 0.21
C VAL A 27 21.17 15.56 0.59
N MET A 28 20.78 15.59 1.88
CA MET A 28 19.49 15.13 2.36
C MET A 28 18.32 15.86 1.68
N ALA A 29 18.42 17.20 1.56
CA ALA A 29 17.37 17.99 0.90
C ALA A 29 17.23 17.61 -0.58
N ILE A 30 18.34 17.40 -1.29
CA ILE A 30 18.30 16.98 -2.69
C ILE A 30 17.70 15.57 -2.81
N GLY A 31 18.10 14.63 -1.94
CA GLY A 31 17.53 13.28 -1.91
C GLY A 31 16.02 13.27 -1.65
N ARG A 32 15.53 14.09 -0.72
CA ARG A 32 14.09 14.24 -0.47
C ARG A 32 13.36 14.88 -1.65
N ASN A 33 13.96 15.85 -2.33
CA ASN A 33 13.37 16.42 -3.54
C ASN A 33 13.28 15.38 -4.66
N ALA A 34 14.32 14.60 -4.88
CA ALA A 34 14.29 13.50 -5.85
C ALA A 34 13.18 12.49 -5.51
N LEU A 35 13.03 12.14 -4.22
CA LEU A 35 11.94 11.28 -3.75
C LEU A 35 10.56 11.89 -4.02
N TYR A 36 10.38 13.17 -3.77
CA TYR A 36 9.13 13.89 -4.03
C TYR A 36 8.75 13.91 -5.52
N PHE A 37 9.75 14.02 -6.41
CA PHE A 37 9.56 13.94 -7.86
C PHE A 37 9.62 12.52 -8.41
N GLU A 38 9.53 11.50 -7.54
CA GLU A 38 9.50 10.09 -7.89
C GLU A 38 10.77 9.56 -8.59
N ASP A 39 11.88 10.32 -8.55
CA ASP A 39 13.19 9.82 -8.98
C ASP A 39 13.84 9.02 -7.84
N TYR A 40 13.30 7.82 -7.63
CA TYR A 40 13.69 6.96 -6.52
C TYR A 40 15.16 6.51 -6.61
N VAL A 41 15.66 6.26 -7.82
CA VAL A 41 17.05 5.83 -8.04
C VAL A 41 18.03 6.94 -7.64
N LEU A 42 17.77 8.17 -8.09
CA LEU A 42 18.58 9.32 -7.73
C LEU A 42 18.49 9.61 -6.22
N SER A 43 17.30 9.51 -5.65
CA SER A 43 17.05 9.66 -4.23
C SER A 43 17.93 8.70 -3.39
N ILE A 44 17.97 7.41 -3.75
CA ILE A 44 18.81 6.40 -3.10
C ILE A 44 20.30 6.76 -3.20
N GLN A 45 20.77 7.27 -4.33
CA GLN A 45 22.15 7.68 -4.50
C GLN A 45 22.55 8.79 -3.53
N TYR A 46 21.69 9.78 -3.32
CA TYR A 46 21.94 10.86 -2.37
C TYR A 46 21.87 10.37 -0.92
N PHE A 47 20.93 9.52 -0.56
CA PHE A 47 20.88 8.96 0.80
C PHE A 47 22.06 8.05 1.08
N ASN A 48 22.57 7.30 0.10
CA ASN A 48 23.83 6.55 0.24
C ASN A 48 25.02 7.44 0.59
N GLN A 49 25.13 8.63 -0.01
CA GLN A 49 26.19 9.58 0.31
C GLN A 49 26.08 10.04 1.78
N VAL A 50 24.85 10.29 2.27
CA VAL A 50 24.65 10.70 3.67
C VAL A 50 24.93 9.55 4.63
N VAL A 51 24.46 8.33 4.32
CA VAL A 51 24.75 7.13 5.12
C VAL A 51 26.25 6.90 5.25
N ASN A 52 26.99 7.03 4.13
CA ASN A 52 28.45 6.85 4.14
C ASN A 52 29.17 7.93 4.96
N ALA A 53 28.66 9.17 4.94
CA ALA A 53 29.27 10.28 5.67
C ALA A 53 28.88 10.29 7.15
N LYS A 54 27.63 9.93 7.48
CA LYS A 54 27.06 9.98 8.83
C LYS A 54 26.21 8.73 9.08
N PRO A 55 26.79 7.54 9.28
CA PRO A 55 26.07 6.28 9.42
C PRO A 55 25.22 6.18 10.69
N TYR A 56 25.36 7.11 11.62
CA TYR A 56 24.60 7.15 12.88
C TYR A 56 23.26 7.88 12.78
N LEU A 57 22.97 8.54 11.65
CA LEU A 57 21.69 9.22 11.44
C LEU A 57 20.60 8.22 11.04
N ALA A 58 19.42 8.34 11.62
CA ALA A 58 18.25 7.50 11.30
C ALA A 58 17.59 7.91 9.96
N ASP A 59 17.44 9.21 9.74
CA ASP A 59 16.67 9.77 8.62
C ASP A 59 17.11 9.26 7.23
N PRO A 60 18.41 9.21 6.88
CA PRO A 60 18.80 8.78 5.54
C PRO A 60 18.46 7.30 5.27
N TYR A 61 18.47 6.45 6.29
CA TYR A 61 18.02 5.07 6.16
C TYR A 61 16.50 5.02 5.95
N PHE A 62 15.73 5.76 6.75
CA PHE A 62 14.27 5.84 6.57
C PHE A 62 13.88 6.28 5.17
N TYR A 63 14.42 7.40 4.69
CA TYR A 63 14.09 7.92 3.36
C TYR A 63 14.58 6.99 2.23
N ARG A 64 15.72 6.30 2.41
CA ARG A 64 16.19 5.29 1.46
C ARG A 64 15.28 4.07 1.44
N GLY A 65 14.81 3.61 2.59
CA GLY A 65 13.79 2.55 2.69
C GLY A 65 12.49 2.94 2.00
N LEU A 66 12.05 4.19 2.17
CA LEU A 66 10.86 4.73 1.49
C LEU A 66 11.06 4.81 -0.04
N ALA A 67 12.24 5.11 -0.54
CA ALA A 67 12.54 5.08 -1.97
C ALA A 67 12.54 3.63 -2.51
N LYS A 68 13.14 2.70 -1.76
CA LYS A 68 13.23 1.29 -2.14
C LYS A 68 11.87 0.60 -2.24
N ILE A 69 10.93 0.91 -1.34
CA ILE A 69 9.59 0.30 -1.39
C ILE A 69 8.85 0.68 -2.68
N ASN A 70 9.09 1.89 -3.20
CA ASN A 70 8.52 2.35 -4.47
C ASN A 70 9.20 1.72 -5.71
N LEU A 71 10.35 1.08 -5.53
CA LEU A 71 11.04 0.28 -6.55
C LEU A 71 10.84 -1.23 -6.35
N ASP A 72 9.87 -1.62 -5.51
CA ASP A 72 9.57 -3.01 -5.15
C ASP A 72 10.75 -3.77 -4.49
N ASP A 73 11.78 -3.05 -4.00
CA ASP A 73 12.86 -3.62 -3.17
C ASP A 73 12.39 -3.72 -1.70
N PHE A 74 11.48 -4.65 -1.44
CA PHE A 74 10.85 -4.80 -0.11
C PHE A 74 11.83 -5.27 0.96
N GLN A 75 12.79 -6.14 0.61
CA GLN A 75 13.83 -6.60 1.53
C GLN A 75 14.80 -5.48 1.90
N GLY A 76 15.22 -4.71 0.92
CA GLY A 76 16.07 -3.54 1.14
C GLY A 76 15.36 -2.44 1.92
N ALA A 77 14.05 -2.24 1.73
CA ALA A 77 13.24 -1.31 2.49
C ALA A 77 13.09 -1.75 3.96
N GLU A 78 12.83 -3.04 4.22
CA GLU A 78 12.74 -3.60 5.57
C GLU A 78 14.07 -3.46 6.32
N SER A 79 15.19 -3.77 5.66
CA SER A 79 16.53 -3.61 6.22
C SER A 79 16.81 -2.14 6.60
N ASP A 80 16.57 -1.21 5.67
CA ASP A 80 16.83 0.21 5.91
C ASP A 80 15.94 0.80 7.00
N CYS A 81 14.66 0.45 7.04
CA CYS A 81 13.77 0.88 8.12
C CYS A 81 14.20 0.29 9.47
N SER A 82 14.72 -0.95 9.51
CA SER A 82 15.26 -1.54 10.74
C SER A 82 16.48 -0.78 11.24
N GLU A 83 17.40 -0.40 10.34
CA GLU A 83 18.54 0.46 10.65
C GLU A 83 18.11 1.85 11.16
N ALA A 84 17.05 2.42 10.59
CA ALA A 84 16.51 3.69 11.05
C ALA A 84 15.94 3.58 12.47
N ILE A 85 15.17 2.53 12.75
CA ILE A 85 14.55 2.28 14.06
C ILE A 85 15.60 1.99 15.14
N GLU A 86 16.65 1.25 14.82
CA GLU A 86 17.76 0.97 15.76
C GLU A 86 18.45 2.28 16.20
N ARG A 87 18.64 3.23 15.27
CA ARG A 87 19.25 4.53 15.56
C ARG A 87 18.33 5.49 16.26
N ASN A 88 17.06 5.47 15.91
CA ASN A 88 16.05 6.32 16.52
C ASN A 88 14.70 5.59 16.56
N PRO A 89 14.33 4.98 17.70
CA PRO A 89 13.04 4.27 17.85
C PRO A 89 11.80 5.17 17.76
N PHE A 90 11.98 6.49 17.75
CA PHE A 90 10.87 7.46 17.67
C PHE A 90 10.49 7.85 16.24
N VAL A 91 11.13 7.29 15.23
CA VAL A 91 10.75 7.49 13.82
C VAL A 91 9.54 6.60 13.50
N VAL A 92 8.34 7.06 13.89
CA VAL A 92 7.08 6.31 13.74
C VAL A 92 6.85 5.86 12.29
N SER A 93 7.16 6.72 11.31
CA SER A 93 7.02 6.42 9.90
C SER A 93 7.90 5.24 9.44
N ALA A 94 9.03 4.97 10.13
CA ALA A 94 9.87 3.82 9.79
C ALA A 94 9.19 2.48 10.12
N TYR A 95 8.43 2.41 11.21
CA TYR A 95 7.59 1.24 11.51
C TYR A 95 6.52 1.04 10.45
N GLN A 96 5.85 2.13 10.02
CA GLN A 96 4.80 2.04 8.99
C GLN A 96 5.36 1.54 7.64
N VAL A 97 6.49 2.07 7.21
CA VAL A 97 7.15 1.65 5.94
C VAL A 97 7.67 0.22 6.06
N ARG A 98 8.26 -0.17 7.21
CA ARG A 98 8.69 -1.55 7.45
C ARG A 98 7.52 -2.51 7.47
N GLY A 99 6.43 -2.15 8.13
CA GLY A 99 5.18 -2.91 8.12
C GLY A 99 4.63 -3.11 6.70
N LEU A 100 4.64 -2.07 5.88
CA LEU A 100 4.23 -2.16 4.48
C LEU A 100 5.16 -3.08 3.67
N ALA A 101 6.49 -2.96 3.86
CA ALA A 101 7.46 -3.86 3.23
C ALA A 101 7.23 -5.32 3.62
N ARG A 102 6.90 -5.58 4.89
CA ARG A 102 6.57 -6.90 5.42
C ARG A 102 5.26 -7.46 4.85
N ILE A 103 4.23 -6.62 4.65
CA ILE A 103 2.99 -7.04 3.96
C ILE A 103 3.32 -7.53 2.55
N ARG A 104 4.17 -6.81 1.81
CA ARG A 104 4.56 -7.18 0.44
C ARG A 104 5.38 -8.47 0.37
N GLN A 105 5.93 -8.91 1.49
CA GLN A 105 6.66 -10.16 1.68
C GLN A 105 5.81 -11.25 2.37
N ASP A 106 4.50 -11.04 2.50
CA ASP A 106 3.54 -11.92 3.20
C ASP A 106 3.87 -12.15 4.70
N ASN A 107 4.77 -11.33 5.27
CA ASN A 107 5.07 -11.35 6.71
C ASN A 107 4.06 -10.53 7.50
N TYR A 108 2.81 -10.99 7.54
CA TYR A 108 1.71 -10.28 8.20
C TYR A 108 1.90 -10.16 9.71
N ALA A 109 2.51 -11.15 10.36
CA ALA A 109 2.76 -11.11 11.81
C ALA A 109 3.73 -9.97 12.17
N GLY A 110 4.87 -9.90 11.49
CA GLY A 110 5.83 -8.82 11.70
C GLY A 110 5.28 -7.44 11.32
N ALA A 111 4.40 -7.37 10.31
CA ALA A 111 3.72 -6.13 9.95
C ALA A 111 2.78 -5.65 11.07
N ILE A 112 2.01 -6.56 11.70
CA ILE A 112 1.13 -6.23 12.83
C ILE A 112 1.96 -5.66 14.00
N GLU A 113 3.11 -6.27 14.33
CA GLU A 113 4.01 -5.76 15.38
C GLU A 113 4.45 -4.33 15.10
N ASP A 114 4.81 -4.03 13.84
CA ASP A 114 5.21 -2.69 13.42
C ASP A 114 4.06 -1.68 13.53
N TYR A 115 2.86 -2.04 13.07
CA TYR A 115 1.71 -1.14 13.20
C TYR A 115 1.28 -0.94 14.65
N MET A 116 1.37 -1.97 15.50
CA MET A 116 1.15 -1.81 16.94
C MET A 116 2.15 -0.81 17.55
N LYS A 117 3.43 -0.88 17.14
CA LYS A 117 4.42 0.11 17.57
C LYS A 117 4.10 1.52 17.06
N ALA A 118 3.66 1.66 15.83
CA ALA A 118 3.22 2.96 15.31
C ALA A 118 2.04 3.53 16.11
N LEU A 119 1.08 2.68 16.51
CA LEU A 119 -0.10 3.05 17.29
C LEU A 119 0.20 3.37 18.75
N GLU A 120 1.32 2.89 19.33
CA GLU A 120 1.78 3.34 20.66
C GLU A 120 2.13 4.84 20.65
N PHE A 121 2.63 5.37 19.53
CA PHE A 121 2.99 6.79 19.35
C PHE A 121 1.83 7.64 18.84
N ASP A 122 1.03 7.08 17.92
CA ASP A 122 -0.13 7.75 17.31
C ASP A 122 -1.34 6.81 17.31
N PRO A 123 -2.12 6.79 18.41
CA PRO A 123 -3.28 5.89 18.55
C PRO A 123 -4.44 6.17 17.57
N GLU A 124 -4.42 7.31 16.88
CA GLU A 124 -5.42 7.70 15.90
C GLU A 124 -4.96 7.53 14.45
N ASN A 125 -3.81 6.88 14.23
CA ASN A 125 -3.26 6.67 12.91
C ASN A 125 -4.14 5.75 12.06
N ILE A 126 -4.91 6.35 11.14
CA ILE A 126 -5.85 5.67 10.24
C ILE A 126 -5.14 4.60 9.40
N GLY A 127 -3.95 4.93 8.87
CA GLY A 127 -3.19 4.01 8.01
C GLY A 127 -2.70 2.76 8.76
N ALA A 128 -2.28 2.94 10.01
CA ALA A 128 -1.82 1.83 10.85
C ALA A 128 -2.99 0.88 11.20
N TRP A 129 -4.14 1.41 11.63
CA TRP A 129 -5.34 0.61 11.89
C TRP A 129 -5.82 -0.13 10.63
N HIS A 130 -5.88 0.57 9.49
CA HIS A 130 -6.27 -0.04 8.21
C HIS A 130 -5.38 -1.22 7.83
N ASN A 131 -4.06 -1.02 7.83
CA ASN A 131 -3.11 -2.05 7.42
C ASN A 131 -3.03 -3.20 8.44
N MET A 132 -3.19 -2.92 9.73
CA MET A 132 -3.27 -3.95 10.76
C MET A 132 -4.51 -4.84 10.57
N ALA A 133 -5.68 -4.25 10.31
CA ALA A 133 -6.89 -4.99 9.97
C ALA A 133 -6.71 -5.84 8.71
N LEU A 134 -6.08 -5.29 7.66
CA LEU A 134 -5.75 -6.02 6.44
C LEU A 134 -4.87 -7.24 6.72
N CYS A 135 -3.81 -7.08 7.53
CA CYS A 135 -2.94 -8.18 7.93
C CYS A 135 -3.71 -9.30 8.65
N LYS A 136 -4.60 -8.92 9.59
CA LYS A 136 -5.43 -9.89 10.33
C LYS A 136 -6.40 -10.63 9.40
N ILE A 137 -7.01 -9.94 8.44
CA ILE A 137 -7.85 -10.56 7.40
C ILE A 137 -7.04 -11.60 6.61
N LYS A 138 -5.82 -11.26 6.19
CA LYS A 138 -4.93 -12.18 5.47
C LYS A 138 -4.53 -13.40 6.28
N GLN A 139 -4.43 -13.27 7.61
CA GLN A 139 -4.18 -14.37 8.54
C GLN A 139 -5.45 -15.18 8.89
N GLY A 140 -6.64 -14.71 8.48
CA GLY A 140 -7.91 -15.34 8.85
C GLY A 140 -8.42 -14.96 10.24
N ASP A 141 -7.76 -14.03 10.93
CA ASP A 141 -8.25 -13.47 12.21
C ASP A 141 -9.34 -12.42 11.94
N TYR A 142 -10.51 -12.89 11.54
CA TYR A 142 -11.64 -12.02 11.23
C TYR A 142 -12.17 -11.27 12.45
N SER A 143 -12.12 -11.88 13.63
CA SER A 143 -12.57 -11.22 14.86
C SER A 143 -11.65 -10.09 15.27
N GLY A 144 -10.33 -10.30 15.21
CA GLY A 144 -9.34 -9.26 15.45
C GLY A 144 -9.41 -8.13 14.44
N ALA A 145 -9.60 -8.46 13.16
CA ALA A 145 -9.77 -7.48 12.09
C ALA A 145 -11.03 -6.61 12.31
N LYS A 146 -12.15 -7.22 12.70
CA LYS A 146 -13.40 -6.49 13.00
C LYS A 146 -13.21 -5.47 14.12
N ASN A 147 -12.53 -5.85 15.20
CA ASN A 147 -12.22 -4.94 16.31
C ASN A 147 -11.37 -3.75 15.87
N ASP A 148 -10.36 -3.98 15.02
CA ASP A 148 -9.52 -2.91 14.48
C ASP A 148 -10.32 -1.97 13.58
N LEU A 149 -11.22 -2.51 12.76
CA LEU A 149 -12.09 -1.75 11.87
C LEU A 149 -13.16 -0.95 12.66
N ASP A 150 -13.69 -1.51 13.76
CA ASP A 150 -14.57 -0.78 14.66
C ASP A 150 -13.85 0.41 15.30
N ARG A 151 -12.60 0.22 15.70
CA ARG A 151 -11.77 1.31 16.20
C ARG A 151 -11.52 2.37 15.13
N LEU A 152 -11.17 1.94 13.91
CA LEU A 152 -10.92 2.82 12.77
C LEU A 152 -12.16 3.65 12.42
N ILE A 153 -13.35 3.05 12.42
CA ILE A 153 -14.63 3.75 12.19
C ILE A 153 -14.92 4.75 13.32
N THR A 154 -14.56 4.42 14.56
CA THR A 154 -14.72 5.36 15.69
C THR A 154 -13.82 6.58 15.52
N ILE A 155 -12.57 6.41 15.04
CA ILE A 155 -11.60 7.48 14.81
C ILE A 155 -12.01 8.30 13.58
N SER A 156 -12.39 7.63 12.50
CA SER A 156 -12.75 8.26 11.23
C SER A 156 -14.08 7.71 10.68
N PRO A 157 -15.23 8.26 11.12
CA PRO A 157 -16.56 7.77 10.74
C PRO A 157 -16.89 7.92 9.24
N ARG A 158 -16.08 8.68 8.49
CA ARG A 158 -16.25 8.86 7.05
C ARG A 158 -15.22 8.11 6.21
N TYR A 159 -14.44 7.22 6.81
CA TYR A 159 -13.48 6.40 6.10
C TYR A 159 -14.16 5.19 5.45
N THR A 160 -14.64 5.36 4.22
CA THR A 160 -15.46 4.40 3.46
C THR A 160 -14.85 3.00 3.42
N LYS A 161 -13.51 2.91 3.23
CA LYS A 161 -12.80 1.63 3.14
C LYS A 161 -12.93 0.77 4.41
N ALA A 162 -13.09 1.39 5.59
CA ALA A 162 -13.27 0.62 6.82
C ALA A 162 -14.62 -0.12 6.86
N TYR A 163 -15.69 0.52 6.39
CA TYR A 163 -17.00 -0.13 6.27
C TYR A 163 -16.97 -1.24 5.20
N LEU A 164 -16.33 -0.97 4.05
CA LEU A 164 -16.19 -1.99 3.00
C LEU A 164 -15.47 -3.22 3.54
N MET A 165 -14.30 -3.05 4.16
CA MET A 165 -13.52 -4.14 4.74
C MET A 165 -14.28 -4.86 5.87
N ARG A 166 -15.01 -4.14 6.73
CA ARG A 166 -15.79 -4.76 7.81
C ARG A 166 -16.95 -5.57 7.25
N GLY A 167 -17.65 -5.07 6.23
CA GLY A 167 -18.66 -5.82 5.52
C GLY A 167 -18.13 -7.10 4.87
N GLU A 168 -16.93 -7.07 4.27
CA GLU A 168 -16.27 -8.26 3.73
C GLU A 168 -15.91 -9.27 4.84
N VAL A 169 -15.44 -8.79 6.00
CA VAL A 169 -15.18 -9.62 7.17
C VAL A 169 -16.47 -10.26 7.69
N ASP A 170 -17.55 -9.49 7.77
CA ASP A 170 -18.88 -9.99 8.19
C ASP A 170 -19.39 -11.09 7.23
N LEU A 171 -19.14 -10.95 5.92
CA LEU A 171 -19.45 -12.02 4.95
C LEU A 171 -18.66 -13.30 5.22
N LYS A 172 -17.37 -13.19 5.58
CA LYS A 172 -16.55 -14.36 5.95
C LYS A 172 -17.07 -15.02 7.22
N GLN A 173 -17.66 -14.26 8.14
CA GLN A 173 -18.31 -14.74 9.35
C GLN A 173 -19.79 -15.14 9.13
N LYS A 174 -20.30 -15.06 7.90
CA LYS A 174 -21.69 -15.35 7.51
C LYS A 174 -22.73 -14.41 8.11
N ASP A 175 -22.32 -13.23 8.59
CA ASP A 175 -23.23 -12.17 9.03
C ASP A 175 -23.60 -11.26 7.85
N THR A 176 -24.53 -11.77 7.04
CA THR A 176 -24.97 -11.06 5.82
C THR A 176 -25.76 -9.78 6.11
N ILE A 177 -26.37 -9.69 7.31
CA ILE A 177 -27.16 -8.50 7.72
C ILE A 177 -26.19 -7.37 8.06
N ALA A 178 -25.17 -7.64 8.86
CA ALA A 178 -24.15 -6.64 9.19
C ALA A 178 -23.40 -6.17 7.93
N ALA A 179 -23.03 -7.10 7.04
CA ALA A 179 -22.37 -6.78 5.78
C ALA A 179 -23.23 -5.85 4.89
N GLU A 180 -24.52 -6.15 4.70
CA GLU A 180 -25.41 -5.31 3.88
C GLU A 180 -25.54 -3.90 4.46
N LYS A 181 -25.58 -3.77 5.79
CA LYS A 181 -25.62 -2.49 6.48
C LYS A 181 -24.34 -1.69 6.26
N ASP A 182 -23.17 -2.31 6.38
CA ASP A 182 -21.89 -1.65 6.19
C ASP A 182 -21.68 -1.20 4.75
N PHE A 183 -22.00 -2.03 3.77
CA PHE A 183 -21.96 -1.60 2.36
C PHE A 183 -22.94 -0.45 2.08
N GLY A 184 -24.12 -0.47 2.72
CA GLY A 184 -25.06 0.64 2.65
C GLY A 184 -24.47 1.95 3.18
N HIS A 185 -23.85 1.93 4.35
CA HIS A 185 -23.17 3.10 4.92
C HIS A 185 -21.99 3.57 4.07
N ALA A 186 -21.20 2.67 3.53
CA ALA A 186 -20.10 3.03 2.64
C ALA A 186 -20.62 3.79 1.40
N ILE A 187 -21.73 3.35 0.79
CA ILE A 187 -22.36 4.03 -0.35
C ILE A 187 -22.94 5.40 0.06
N GLU A 188 -23.49 5.54 1.26
CA GLU A 188 -24.00 6.83 1.76
C GLU A 188 -22.86 7.86 1.93
N ILE A 189 -21.67 7.40 2.35
CA ILE A 189 -20.48 8.25 2.53
C ILE A 189 -19.85 8.61 1.18
N ASP A 190 -19.68 7.63 0.31
CA ASP A 190 -19.10 7.78 -1.03
C ASP A 190 -19.89 6.96 -2.06
N ARG A 191 -20.78 7.63 -2.77
CA ARG A 191 -21.60 7.02 -3.84
C ARG A 191 -20.84 6.80 -5.14
N TYR A 192 -19.61 7.33 -5.25
CA TYR A 192 -18.80 7.26 -6.47
C TYR A 192 -17.74 6.14 -6.42
N ASP A 193 -17.68 5.39 -5.34
CA ASP A 193 -16.82 4.21 -5.25
C ASP A 193 -17.48 2.99 -5.89
N PRO A 194 -17.01 2.51 -7.08
CA PRO A 194 -17.60 1.37 -7.78
C PRO A 194 -17.47 0.06 -7.00
N ASP A 195 -16.41 -0.09 -6.20
CA ASP A 195 -16.11 -1.34 -5.49
C ASP A 195 -17.14 -1.61 -4.39
N THR A 196 -17.61 -0.56 -3.73
CA THR A 196 -18.65 -0.69 -2.70
C THR A 196 -19.99 -1.14 -3.29
N TRP A 197 -20.39 -0.58 -4.45
CA TRP A 197 -21.59 -1.02 -5.17
C TRP A 197 -21.46 -2.48 -5.61
N ALA A 198 -20.31 -2.87 -6.17
CA ALA A 198 -20.05 -4.23 -6.60
C ALA A 198 -20.09 -5.22 -5.42
N SER A 199 -19.51 -4.88 -4.27
CA SER A 199 -19.52 -5.74 -3.07
C SER A 199 -20.94 -5.97 -2.55
N ARG A 200 -21.78 -4.92 -2.48
CA ARG A 200 -23.19 -5.09 -2.11
C ARG A 200 -23.98 -5.90 -3.15
N ALA A 201 -23.69 -5.68 -4.42
CA ALA A 201 -24.31 -6.45 -5.50
C ALA A 201 -23.99 -7.95 -5.41
N ILE A 202 -22.75 -8.31 -5.13
CA ILE A 202 -22.31 -9.70 -4.93
C ILE A 202 -23.05 -10.32 -3.73
N LEU A 203 -23.17 -9.62 -2.62
CA LEU A 203 -23.96 -10.08 -1.48
C LEU A 203 -25.42 -10.34 -1.87
N ARG A 204 -26.07 -9.40 -2.57
CA ARG A 204 -27.46 -9.52 -3.04
C ARG A 204 -27.64 -10.69 -4.02
N LEU A 205 -26.64 -10.91 -4.89
CA LEU A 205 -26.61 -12.06 -5.79
C LEU A 205 -26.60 -13.38 -5.01
N GLN A 206 -25.78 -13.50 -3.97
CA GLN A 206 -25.71 -14.67 -3.08
C GLN A 206 -27.04 -14.89 -2.32
N GLN A 207 -27.72 -13.80 -1.96
CA GLN A 207 -29.04 -13.82 -1.35
C GLN A 207 -30.19 -14.08 -2.36
N GLN A 208 -29.87 -14.33 -3.65
CA GLN A 208 -30.83 -14.52 -4.74
C GLN A 208 -31.73 -13.29 -5.02
N LYS A 209 -31.34 -12.11 -4.53
CA LYS A 209 -31.98 -10.82 -4.81
C LYS A 209 -31.51 -10.28 -6.17
N TYR A 210 -31.80 -11.02 -7.24
CA TYR A 210 -31.17 -10.81 -8.56
C TYR A 210 -31.45 -9.42 -9.16
N LYS A 211 -32.65 -8.86 -8.97
CA LYS A 211 -32.99 -7.53 -9.48
C LYS A 211 -32.20 -6.43 -8.77
N ASP A 212 -32.08 -6.54 -7.44
CA ASP A 212 -31.35 -5.57 -6.64
C ASP A 212 -29.85 -5.66 -6.90
N ALA A 213 -29.32 -6.89 -7.11
CA ALA A 213 -27.94 -7.13 -7.51
C ALA A 213 -27.64 -6.50 -8.88
N GLU A 214 -28.53 -6.70 -9.88
CA GLU A 214 -28.37 -6.10 -11.21
C GLU A 214 -28.30 -4.57 -11.12
N ALA A 215 -29.21 -3.94 -10.35
CA ALA A 215 -29.22 -2.49 -10.17
C ALA A 215 -27.93 -1.96 -9.54
N ASP A 216 -27.39 -2.63 -8.52
CA ASP A 216 -26.11 -2.23 -7.92
C ASP A 216 -24.92 -2.46 -8.89
N PHE A 217 -24.92 -3.54 -9.67
CA PHE A 217 -23.92 -3.74 -10.72
C PHE A 217 -24.01 -2.67 -11.81
N ASP A 218 -25.20 -2.23 -12.18
CA ASP A 218 -25.39 -1.13 -13.13
C ASP A 218 -24.75 0.17 -12.61
N HIS A 219 -24.89 0.48 -11.32
CA HIS A 219 -24.20 1.60 -10.69
C HIS A 219 -22.67 1.43 -10.72
N ALA A 220 -22.16 0.26 -10.35
CA ALA A 220 -20.71 -0.01 -10.38
C ALA A 220 -20.13 0.16 -11.80
N ILE A 221 -20.82 -0.37 -12.81
CA ILE A 221 -20.39 -0.26 -14.22
C ILE A 221 -20.46 1.18 -14.72
N HIS A 222 -21.49 1.94 -14.33
CA HIS A 222 -21.58 3.36 -14.69
C HIS A 222 -20.39 4.19 -14.15
N LEU A 223 -19.89 3.83 -12.98
CA LEU A 223 -18.75 4.48 -12.35
C LEU A 223 -17.40 3.98 -12.89
N SER A 224 -17.33 2.72 -13.25
CA SER A 224 -16.10 2.09 -13.80
C SER A 224 -16.47 0.99 -14.79
N THR A 225 -16.16 1.20 -16.07
CA THR A 225 -16.54 0.28 -17.16
C THR A 225 -15.51 -0.82 -17.43
N ARG A 226 -14.36 -0.85 -16.74
CA ARG A 226 -13.24 -1.77 -17.05
C ARG A 226 -13.02 -2.84 -15.98
N ASN A 227 -14.09 -3.39 -15.42
CA ASN A 227 -14.00 -4.50 -14.47
C ASN A 227 -14.77 -5.72 -15.00
N ALA A 228 -14.06 -6.66 -15.64
CA ALA A 228 -14.65 -7.87 -16.20
C ALA A 228 -15.45 -8.68 -15.17
N GLY A 229 -15.00 -8.71 -13.89
CA GLY A 229 -15.67 -9.42 -12.82
C GLY A 229 -17.08 -8.89 -12.53
N VAL A 230 -17.27 -7.57 -12.62
CA VAL A 230 -18.58 -6.94 -12.41
C VAL A 230 -19.56 -7.33 -13.52
N TYR A 231 -19.12 -7.35 -14.78
CA TYR A 231 -19.93 -7.80 -15.90
C TYR A 231 -20.31 -9.29 -15.78
N ILE A 232 -19.37 -10.16 -15.39
CA ILE A 232 -19.65 -11.59 -15.17
C ILE A 232 -20.73 -11.76 -14.09
N ASN A 233 -20.63 -11.07 -12.98
CA ASN A 233 -21.59 -11.17 -11.90
C ASN A 233 -22.96 -10.57 -12.28
N ARG A 234 -23.01 -9.48 -13.06
CA ARG A 234 -24.26 -8.96 -13.60
C ARG A 234 -24.88 -9.94 -14.60
N ALA A 235 -24.08 -10.55 -15.46
CA ALA A 235 -24.55 -11.60 -16.36
C ALA A 235 -25.22 -12.75 -15.60
N LEU A 236 -24.62 -13.17 -14.48
CA LEU A 236 -25.21 -14.21 -13.63
C LEU A 236 -26.56 -13.77 -13.02
N ALA A 237 -26.64 -12.52 -12.54
CA ALA A 237 -27.91 -11.96 -12.05
C ALA A 237 -28.99 -11.95 -13.15
N ARG A 238 -28.64 -11.51 -14.36
CA ARG A 238 -29.53 -11.51 -15.55
C ARG A 238 -29.93 -12.90 -15.99
N TYR A 239 -29.02 -13.86 -15.97
CA TYR A 239 -29.30 -15.25 -16.28
C TYR A 239 -30.39 -15.84 -15.37
N HIS A 240 -30.26 -15.63 -14.07
CA HIS A 240 -31.28 -16.08 -13.10
C HIS A 240 -32.62 -15.39 -13.26
N GLN A 241 -32.66 -14.20 -13.82
CA GLN A 241 -33.87 -13.47 -14.20
C GLN A 241 -34.41 -13.90 -15.58
N LYS A 242 -33.80 -14.89 -16.25
CA LYS A 242 -34.13 -15.35 -17.61
C LYS A 242 -33.87 -14.30 -18.70
N ASN A 243 -33.12 -13.24 -18.40
CA ASN A 243 -32.65 -12.26 -19.39
C ASN A 243 -31.37 -12.78 -20.08
N LEU A 244 -31.56 -13.82 -20.93
CA LEU A 244 -30.43 -14.50 -21.57
C LEU A 244 -29.65 -13.59 -22.54
N ARG A 245 -30.33 -12.67 -23.25
CA ARG A 245 -29.68 -11.73 -24.16
C ARG A 245 -28.76 -10.76 -23.39
N GLY A 246 -29.25 -10.20 -22.29
CA GLY A 246 -28.46 -9.31 -21.46
C GLY A 246 -27.28 -10.02 -20.82
N ALA A 247 -27.47 -11.27 -20.38
CA ALA A 247 -26.39 -12.10 -19.84
C ALA A 247 -25.28 -12.38 -20.87
N MET A 248 -25.65 -12.77 -22.10
CA MET A 248 -24.68 -13.00 -23.18
C MET A 248 -23.90 -11.73 -23.50
N SER A 249 -24.59 -10.59 -23.65
CA SER A 249 -23.89 -9.31 -23.91
C SER A 249 -22.89 -8.94 -22.82
N ASP A 250 -23.20 -9.19 -21.56
CA ASP A 250 -22.25 -8.94 -20.46
C ASP A 250 -21.05 -9.89 -20.48
N TYR A 251 -21.26 -11.17 -20.82
CA TYR A 251 -20.14 -12.11 -20.97
C TYR A 251 -19.24 -11.73 -22.15
N ASP A 252 -19.79 -11.27 -23.26
CA ASP A 252 -19.01 -10.78 -24.42
C ASP A 252 -18.14 -9.59 -24.04
N ILE A 253 -18.69 -8.61 -23.32
CA ILE A 253 -17.93 -7.44 -22.81
C ILE A 253 -16.83 -7.90 -21.83
N ALA A 254 -17.13 -8.83 -20.92
CA ALA A 254 -16.14 -9.32 -19.98
C ALA A 254 -14.96 -10.04 -20.68
N LEU A 255 -15.23 -10.79 -21.76
CA LEU A 255 -14.21 -11.43 -22.59
C LEU A 255 -13.34 -10.39 -23.33
N GLU A 256 -13.96 -9.34 -23.87
CA GLU A 256 -13.24 -8.25 -24.52
C GLU A 256 -12.27 -7.54 -23.55
N ILE A 257 -12.75 -7.16 -22.36
CA ILE A 257 -11.91 -6.54 -21.32
C ILE A 257 -10.72 -7.43 -20.97
N ARG A 258 -10.93 -8.73 -20.73
CA ARG A 258 -9.86 -9.67 -20.39
C ARG A 258 -8.85 -9.86 -21.53
N SER A 259 -9.31 -9.84 -22.79
CA SER A 259 -8.42 -9.96 -23.92
C SER A 259 -7.53 -8.72 -24.09
N GLU A 260 -8.06 -7.53 -23.83
CA GLU A 260 -7.30 -6.29 -23.84
C GLU A 260 -6.27 -6.23 -22.69
N GLU A 261 -6.64 -6.66 -21.49
CA GLU A 261 -5.72 -6.75 -20.33
C GLU A 261 -4.54 -7.67 -20.66
N HIS A 262 -4.81 -8.86 -21.18
CA HIS A 262 -3.76 -9.81 -21.55
C HIS A 262 -2.84 -9.30 -22.68
N THR A 263 -3.41 -8.58 -23.65
CA THR A 263 -2.63 -7.99 -24.74
C THR A 263 -1.73 -6.86 -24.22
N SER A 264 -2.21 -6.03 -23.29
CA SER A 264 -1.43 -4.95 -22.69
C SER A 264 -0.31 -5.47 -21.79
N GLU A 265 -0.54 -6.57 -21.05
CA GLU A 265 0.51 -7.25 -20.28
C GLU A 265 1.62 -7.80 -21.19
N LEU A 266 1.27 -8.45 -22.29
CA LEU A 266 2.25 -8.96 -23.25
C LEU A 266 3.05 -7.82 -23.92
N GLN A 267 2.41 -6.71 -24.24
CA GLN A 267 3.09 -5.54 -24.79
C GLN A 267 4.06 -4.92 -23.77
N SER A 268 3.67 -4.81 -22.49
CA SER A 268 4.54 -4.28 -21.46
C SER A 268 5.79 -5.16 -21.25
N LEU A 269 5.66 -6.48 -21.31
CA LEU A 269 6.77 -7.42 -21.23
C LEU A 269 7.74 -7.29 -22.42
N LEU A 270 7.21 -7.00 -23.61
CA LEU A 270 8.02 -6.76 -24.82
C LEU A 270 8.82 -5.44 -24.73
N TYR A 271 8.27 -4.39 -24.10
CA TYR A 271 8.99 -3.12 -23.90
C TYR A 271 10.10 -3.20 -22.86
N ILE A 272 10.04 -4.15 -21.93
CA ILE A 272 11.08 -4.36 -20.90
C ILE A 272 12.26 -5.18 -21.45
N SER A 273 12.12 -5.84 -22.61
CA SER A 273 13.14 -6.70 -23.20
C SER A 273 14.04 -5.99 -24.25
N TYR A 274 13.93 -4.69 -24.40
CA TYR A 274 14.82 -3.83 -25.20
C TYR A 274 15.52 -2.80 -24.30
#